data_7c1976fece1df2a9930e712caee0e140
#
_entry.id   7c1976fece1df2a9930e712caee0e140
#
_cell.length_a   1.000
_cell.length_b   1.000
_cell.length_c   1.000
_cell.angle_alpha   90.00
_cell.angle_beta   90.00
_cell.angle_gamma   90.00
#
_symmetry.space_group_name_H-M   'P 1'
#
loop_
_entity.id
_entity.type
_entity.pdbx_description
1 polymer ?
#
loop_
_entity_poly.entity_id
_entity_poly.type
_entity_poly.pdbx_seq_one_letter_code
_entity_poly.pdbx_strand_id
1 'polypeptide(L)'
;MNFFQKLKLKILSRKKRTSIYFYFLYKVFYLFMDLVFIMPLFFLSALSVLKERKMIGIGPVPLINSISHKKCLKKYGYNCETFVDSIWHITEDFDYKPSQRLNFFFQPFIPYILFIRSIFKYNCLYIYFSGGPLRLTTLLVYLEPYLLKLAKIKVVCMAFGSDVQVHTRIKNLKFKDALSKDYPGLRLYKDQIDSLVKLWTNHSDYILAGADWVEYLYYWDEVLLGHFAIDLDEWKFIGLEQKDKQETIRVLHAPNHKNIKGTYYIQKAINDLKDEGYNVHLEICENMKNEQVKKEIEKADIIIDQLIVGFYAMFSIEAMASGKITVCNIRE
;
A
#
# COMPACT_ATOMS: atom_id res chain seq x y z
N MET A 1 -5.54 -8.53 -11.50
CA MET A 1 -4.66 -9.18 -10.49
C MET A 1 -4.04 -10.41 -11.11
N ASN A 2 -2.71 -10.50 -11.17
CA ASN A 2 -2.03 -11.63 -11.82
C ASN A 2 -2.11 -12.92 -10.98
N PHE A 3 -1.79 -14.07 -11.60
CA PHE A 3 -1.86 -15.40 -10.95
C PHE A 3 -1.08 -15.45 -9.65
N PHE A 4 0.15 -14.92 -9.63
CA PHE A 4 1.03 -14.96 -8.46
C PHE A 4 0.53 -14.10 -7.30
N GLN A 5 -0.20 -13.04 -7.58
CA GLN A 5 -0.84 -12.25 -6.55
C GLN A 5 -2.12 -12.90 -6.03
N LYS A 6 -2.92 -13.50 -6.92
CA LYS A 6 -4.01 -14.37 -6.49
C LYS A 6 -3.47 -15.50 -5.61
N LEU A 7 -2.30 -16.04 -5.96
CA LEU A 7 -1.62 -17.06 -5.16
C LEU A 7 -1.15 -16.50 -3.83
N LYS A 8 -0.51 -15.31 -3.80
CA LYS A 8 -0.07 -14.64 -2.56
C LYS A 8 -1.25 -14.31 -1.64
N LEU A 9 -2.35 -13.79 -2.18
CA LEU A 9 -3.58 -13.56 -1.41
C LEU A 9 -4.20 -14.87 -0.91
N LYS A 10 -4.20 -15.93 -1.73
CA LYS A 10 -4.60 -17.28 -1.29
C LYS A 10 -3.69 -17.81 -0.18
N ILE A 11 -2.39 -17.54 -0.22
CA ILE A 11 -1.46 -17.89 0.86
C ILE A 11 -1.82 -17.13 2.14
N LEU A 12 -2.10 -15.82 2.04
CA LEU A 12 -2.45 -14.98 3.17
C LEU A 12 -3.80 -15.37 3.81
N SER A 13 -4.79 -15.77 3.01
CA SER A 13 -6.16 -16.07 3.44
C SER A 13 -6.43 -17.52 3.85
N ARG A 14 -5.54 -18.48 3.54
CA ARG A 14 -5.77 -19.91 3.76
C ARG A 14 -5.28 -20.43 5.12
N LYS A 15 -5.91 -21.54 5.60
CA LYS A 15 -5.47 -22.30 6.78
C LYS A 15 -4.00 -22.75 6.66
N LYS A 16 -3.31 -22.81 7.80
CA LYS A 16 -1.85 -22.96 7.99
C LYS A 16 -1.12 -23.89 7.01
N ARG A 17 -1.63 -25.13 6.80
CA ARG A 17 -0.90 -26.17 6.07
C ARG A 17 -0.85 -25.93 4.56
N THR A 18 -1.96 -25.52 3.97
CA THR A 18 -2.05 -25.23 2.52
C THR A 18 -1.30 -23.97 2.14
N SER A 19 -1.28 -22.96 3.03
CA SER A 19 -0.52 -21.72 2.83
C SER A 19 0.99 -21.97 2.80
N ILE A 20 1.51 -22.85 3.66
CA ILE A 20 2.96 -23.18 3.72
C ILE A 20 3.39 -23.88 2.42
N TYR A 21 2.62 -24.83 1.92
CA TYR A 21 2.94 -25.55 0.68
C TYR A 21 3.02 -24.61 -0.52
N PHE A 22 2.00 -23.76 -0.73
CA PHE A 22 2.01 -22.79 -1.82
C PHE A 22 3.12 -21.74 -1.67
N TYR A 23 3.41 -21.32 -0.44
CA TYR A 23 4.52 -20.42 -0.16
C TYR A 23 5.87 -21.04 -0.54
N PHE A 24 6.08 -22.32 -0.19
CA PHE A 24 7.28 -23.04 -0.54
C PHE A 24 7.46 -23.17 -2.06
N LEU A 25 6.42 -23.63 -2.78
CA LEU A 25 6.45 -23.74 -4.24
C LEU A 25 6.76 -22.39 -4.92
N TYR A 26 6.14 -21.32 -4.43
CA TYR A 26 6.41 -19.97 -4.91
C TYR A 26 7.87 -19.58 -4.73
N LYS A 27 8.43 -19.85 -3.55
CA LYS A 27 9.84 -19.54 -3.24
C LYS A 27 10.82 -20.33 -4.09
N VAL A 28 10.58 -21.63 -4.27
CA VAL A 28 11.42 -22.50 -5.11
C VAL A 28 11.38 -22.05 -6.58
N PHE A 29 10.21 -21.75 -7.09
CA PHE A 29 10.05 -21.26 -8.46
C PHE A 29 10.85 -19.98 -8.70
N TYR A 30 10.65 -18.96 -7.86
CA TYR A 30 11.38 -17.71 -8.02
C TYR A 30 12.88 -17.84 -7.69
N LEU A 31 13.29 -18.75 -6.82
CA LEU A 31 14.72 -19.02 -6.61
C LEU A 31 15.38 -19.54 -7.90
N PHE A 32 14.73 -20.48 -8.59
CA PHE A 32 15.21 -20.97 -9.89
C PHE A 32 15.30 -19.84 -10.92
N MET A 33 14.27 -19.04 -11.06
CA MET A 33 14.25 -17.90 -11.96
C MET A 33 15.36 -16.89 -11.62
N ASP A 34 15.55 -16.60 -10.34
CA ASP A 34 16.59 -15.67 -9.86
C ASP A 34 17.99 -16.13 -10.24
N LEU A 35 18.29 -17.43 -10.11
CA LEU A 35 19.58 -17.99 -10.52
C LEU A 35 19.85 -17.82 -12.04
N VAL A 36 18.80 -17.91 -12.84
CA VAL A 36 18.93 -17.66 -14.30
C VAL A 36 19.16 -16.17 -14.59
N PHE A 37 18.49 -15.28 -13.87
CA PHE A 37 18.53 -13.85 -14.17
C PHE A 37 19.63 -13.07 -13.45
N ILE A 38 20.30 -13.61 -12.43
CA ILE A 38 21.26 -12.85 -11.62
C ILE A 38 22.41 -12.27 -12.47
N MET A 39 23.05 -13.08 -13.32
CA MET A 39 24.16 -12.62 -14.16
C MET A 39 23.72 -11.63 -15.24
N PRO A 40 22.62 -11.89 -16.02
CA PRO A 40 22.07 -10.91 -16.94
C PRO A 40 21.75 -9.57 -16.28
N LEU A 41 21.09 -9.56 -15.11
CA LEU A 41 20.72 -8.32 -14.42
C LEU A 41 21.95 -7.57 -13.89
N PHE A 42 22.95 -8.26 -13.39
CA PHE A 42 24.21 -7.64 -12.97
C PHE A 42 24.87 -6.93 -14.15
N PHE A 43 25.01 -7.61 -15.30
CA PHE A 43 25.61 -7.04 -16.50
C PHE A 43 24.80 -5.84 -17.04
N LEU A 44 23.46 -5.99 -17.11
CA LEU A 44 22.58 -4.91 -17.57
C LEU A 44 22.60 -3.71 -16.61
N SER A 45 22.73 -3.92 -15.30
CA SER A 45 22.86 -2.84 -14.31
C SER A 45 24.13 -2.03 -14.55
N ALA A 46 25.27 -2.71 -14.78
CA ALA A 46 26.52 -2.02 -15.12
C ALA A 46 26.44 -1.27 -16.45
N LEU A 47 25.85 -1.88 -17.48
CA LEU A 47 25.70 -1.26 -18.81
C LEU A 47 24.75 -0.06 -18.79
N SER A 48 23.72 -0.08 -17.94
CA SER A 48 22.72 0.97 -17.86
C SER A 48 23.26 2.35 -17.46
N VAL A 49 24.45 2.38 -16.85
CA VAL A 49 25.14 3.64 -16.47
C VAL A 49 25.50 4.49 -17.68
N LEU A 50 25.66 3.88 -18.85
CA LEU A 50 25.98 4.58 -20.10
C LEU A 50 24.79 5.39 -20.64
N LYS A 51 23.57 5.14 -20.15
CA LYS A 51 22.36 5.84 -20.57
C LYS A 51 22.01 6.99 -19.62
N GLU A 52 21.88 8.18 -20.17
CA GLU A 52 21.34 9.32 -19.42
C GLU A 52 19.87 9.10 -19.08
N ARG A 53 19.50 9.41 -17.83
CA ARG A 53 18.14 9.25 -17.29
C ARG A 53 17.75 10.50 -16.51
N LYS A 54 16.51 10.98 -16.74
CA LYS A 54 15.99 12.21 -16.10
C LYS A 54 14.55 12.02 -15.62
N MET A 55 14.20 10.83 -15.15
CA MET A 55 12.83 10.51 -14.75
C MET A 55 12.81 9.79 -13.41
N ILE A 56 11.84 10.13 -12.58
CA ILE A 56 11.56 9.46 -11.31
C ILE A 56 10.52 8.35 -11.57
N GLY A 57 10.81 7.13 -11.13
CA GLY A 57 9.86 6.03 -11.12
C GLY A 57 9.23 5.84 -9.75
N ILE A 58 7.90 5.81 -9.65
CA ILE A 58 7.15 5.56 -8.43
C ILE A 58 6.45 4.21 -8.51
N GLY A 59 6.79 3.29 -7.64
CA GLY A 59 6.21 1.94 -7.65
C GLY A 59 7.06 0.92 -6.89
N PRO A 60 6.89 -0.38 -7.11
CA PRO A 60 5.93 -1.07 -7.97
C PRO A 60 4.60 -1.47 -7.28
N VAL A 61 4.39 -1.07 -6.03
CA VAL A 61 3.18 -1.40 -5.27
C VAL A 61 2.01 -0.55 -5.79
N PRO A 62 0.85 -1.14 -6.13
CA PRO A 62 -0.28 -0.40 -6.70
C PRO A 62 -1.09 0.35 -5.62
N LEU A 63 -0.50 1.36 -5.02
CA LEU A 63 -1.12 2.22 -4.02
C LEU A 63 -1.67 3.48 -4.67
N ILE A 64 -2.90 3.86 -4.31
CA ILE A 64 -3.56 5.07 -4.80
C ILE A 64 -2.74 6.33 -4.44
N ASN A 65 -2.10 6.33 -3.29
CA ASN A 65 -1.24 7.43 -2.83
C ASN A 65 -0.09 7.74 -3.81
N SER A 66 0.43 6.74 -4.52
CA SER A 66 1.47 6.93 -5.55
C SER A 66 1.00 7.81 -6.71
N ILE A 67 -0.29 7.78 -7.03
CA ILE A 67 -0.89 8.63 -8.07
C ILE A 67 -0.90 10.08 -7.62
N SER A 68 -1.29 10.34 -6.38
CA SER A 68 -1.29 11.69 -5.79
C SER A 68 0.13 12.25 -5.67
N HIS A 69 1.10 11.44 -5.23
CA HIS A 69 2.51 11.82 -5.20
C HIS A 69 3.05 12.15 -6.60
N LYS A 70 2.70 11.35 -7.62
CA LYS A 70 3.05 11.66 -9.02
C LYS A 70 2.50 13.02 -9.43
N LYS A 71 1.22 13.29 -9.17
CA LYS A 71 0.58 14.58 -9.51
C LYS A 71 1.31 15.74 -8.84
N CYS A 72 1.61 15.61 -7.55
CA CYS A 72 2.34 16.61 -6.78
C CYS A 72 3.73 16.87 -7.38
N LEU A 73 4.53 15.83 -7.60
CA LEU A 73 5.87 15.97 -8.20
C LEU A 73 5.83 16.64 -9.58
N LYS A 74 4.85 16.30 -10.43
CA LYS A 74 4.65 16.95 -11.74
C LYS A 74 4.32 18.43 -11.60
N LYS A 75 3.50 18.82 -10.63
CA LYS A 75 3.17 20.21 -10.34
C LYS A 75 4.41 21.03 -9.97
N TYR A 76 5.41 20.40 -9.34
CA TYR A 76 6.71 21.02 -9.03
C TYR A 76 7.75 20.84 -10.13
N GLY A 77 7.36 20.42 -11.34
CA GLY A 77 8.25 20.34 -12.52
C GLY A 77 9.08 19.07 -12.63
N TYR A 78 8.88 18.08 -11.76
CA TYR A 78 9.62 16.82 -11.87
C TYR A 78 9.01 15.91 -12.94
N ASN A 79 9.87 15.32 -13.75
CA ASN A 79 9.48 14.28 -14.70
C ASN A 79 9.35 12.94 -13.96
N CYS A 80 8.14 12.42 -13.84
CA CYS A 80 7.87 11.19 -13.11
C CYS A 80 6.72 10.38 -13.71
N GLU A 81 6.77 9.06 -13.48
CA GLU A 81 5.68 8.15 -13.81
C GLU A 81 5.48 7.10 -12.73
N THR A 82 4.28 6.54 -12.67
CA THR A 82 3.95 5.39 -11.84
C THR A 82 4.11 4.09 -12.63
N PHE A 83 4.66 3.05 -11.99
CA PHE A 83 4.71 1.71 -12.55
C PHE A 83 4.29 0.68 -11.51
N VAL A 84 3.58 -0.37 -11.91
CA VAL A 84 3.05 -1.36 -10.98
C VAL A 84 3.24 -2.77 -11.50
N ASP A 85 3.55 -3.70 -10.59
CA ASP A 85 3.65 -5.12 -10.92
C ASP A 85 2.27 -5.78 -11.10
N SER A 86 1.22 -5.12 -10.64
CA SER A 86 -0.14 -5.62 -10.61
C SER A 86 -1.15 -4.50 -10.47
N ILE A 87 -2.42 -4.84 -10.61
CA ILE A 87 -3.54 -3.93 -10.38
C ILE A 87 -4.45 -4.51 -9.32
N TRP A 88 -4.86 -3.68 -8.38
CA TRP A 88 -5.88 -3.98 -7.41
C TRP A 88 -7.21 -3.35 -7.85
N HIS A 89 -8.30 -3.76 -7.24
CA HIS A 89 -9.65 -3.29 -7.58
C HIS A 89 -9.89 -1.79 -7.28
N ILE A 90 -9.04 -1.16 -6.46
CA ILE A 90 -9.24 0.20 -5.97
C ILE A 90 -9.08 1.21 -7.11
N THR A 91 -8.00 1.10 -7.89
CA THR A 91 -7.71 1.99 -9.02
C THR A 91 -6.86 1.31 -10.09
N GLU A 92 -6.98 1.77 -11.33
CA GLU A 92 -6.19 1.33 -12.47
C GLU A 92 -5.36 2.47 -13.09
N ASP A 93 -5.36 3.66 -12.49
CA ASP A 93 -4.73 4.87 -13.03
C ASP A 93 -3.20 4.92 -12.79
N PHE A 94 -2.49 3.90 -13.31
CA PHE A 94 -1.03 3.86 -13.32
C PHE A 94 -0.50 3.95 -14.75
N ASP A 95 0.66 4.60 -14.95
CA ASP A 95 1.21 4.86 -16.28
C ASP A 95 1.75 3.57 -16.94
N TYR A 96 2.44 2.70 -16.21
CA TYR A 96 2.99 1.45 -16.72
C TYR A 96 2.48 0.22 -15.95
N LYS A 97 1.75 -0.65 -16.67
CA LYS A 97 1.00 -1.80 -16.13
C LYS A 97 1.27 -3.06 -16.94
N PRO A 98 2.45 -3.69 -16.83
CA PRO A 98 2.79 -4.86 -17.65
C PRO A 98 1.85 -6.05 -17.41
N SER A 99 1.28 -6.18 -16.21
CA SER A 99 0.34 -7.26 -15.88
C SER A 99 -0.95 -7.27 -16.71
N GLN A 100 -1.34 -6.14 -17.30
CA GLN A 100 -2.48 -6.06 -18.22
C GLN A 100 -2.11 -6.40 -19.67
N ARG A 101 -0.85 -6.24 -20.05
CA ARG A 101 -0.37 -6.42 -21.43
C ARG A 101 0.20 -7.80 -21.70
N LEU A 102 0.72 -8.46 -20.67
CA LEU A 102 1.39 -9.75 -20.79
C LEU A 102 0.41 -10.91 -20.59
N ASN A 103 0.51 -11.91 -21.48
CA ASN A 103 -0.20 -13.17 -21.33
C ASN A 103 0.20 -13.88 -20.04
N PHE A 104 -0.65 -14.76 -19.56
CA PHE A 104 -0.48 -15.51 -18.31
C PHE A 104 0.92 -16.14 -18.15
N PHE A 105 1.45 -16.75 -19.21
CA PHE A 105 2.77 -17.41 -19.19
C PHE A 105 3.93 -16.42 -18.95
N PHE A 106 3.79 -15.16 -19.33
CA PHE A 106 4.82 -14.13 -19.16
C PHE A 106 4.70 -13.34 -17.86
N GLN A 107 3.63 -13.52 -17.10
CA GLN A 107 3.45 -12.81 -15.83
C GLN A 107 4.54 -13.08 -14.79
N PRO A 108 5.13 -14.28 -14.69
CA PRO A 108 6.26 -14.52 -13.79
C PRO A 108 7.50 -13.66 -14.07
N PHE A 109 7.65 -13.18 -15.30
CA PHE A 109 8.78 -12.33 -15.71
C PHE A 109 8.59 -10.85 -15.37
N ILE A 110 7.41 -10.43 -14.91
CA ILE A 110 7.11 -9.03 -14.60
C ILE A 110 8.16 -8.38 -13.70
N PRO A 111 8.66 -8.98 -12.61
CA PRO A 111 9.68 -8.37 -11.77
C PRO A 111 10.96 -8.03 -12.55
N TYR A 112 11.42 -8.94 -13.39
CA TYR A 112 12.63 -8.76 -14.20
C TYR A 112 12.44 -7.70 -15.28
N ILE A 113 11.28 -7.70 -15.96
CA ILE A 113 10.92 -6.68 -16.97
C ILE A 113 10.86 -5.29 -16.31
N LEU A 114 10.22 -5.18 -15.15
CA LEU A 114 10.15 -3.93 -14.41
C LEU A 114 11.55 -3.46 -13.97
N PHE A 115 12.39 -4.37 -13.51
CA PHE A 115 13.75 -4.03 -13.10
C PHE A 115 14.58 -3.53 -14.28
N ILE A 116 14.59 -4.27 -15.41
CA ILE A 116 15.31 -3.86 -16.63
C ILE A 116 14.81 -2.50 -17.11
N ARG A 117 13.47 -2.30 -17.18
CA ARG A 117 12.90 -0.99 -17.51
C ARG A 117 13.40 0.09 -16.56
N SER A 118 13.41 -0.18 -15.26
CA SER A 118 13.79 0.79 -14.24
C SER A 118 15.23 1.25 -14.39
N ILE A 119 16.17 0.33 -14.56
CA ILE A 119 17.59 0.67 -14.68
C ILE A 119 17.93 1.43 -15.97
N PHE A 120 17.10 1.33 -17.02
CA PHE A 120 17.29 2.08 -18.27
C PHE A 120 16.45 3.36 -18.38
N LYS A 121 15.47 3.57 -17.51
CA LYS A 121 14.54 4.70 -17.62
C LYS A 121 14.66 5.71 -16.49
N TYR A 122 14.87 5.26 -15.26
CA TYR A 122 14.82 6.13 -14.09
C TYR A 122 16.21 6.46 -13.55
N ASN A 123 16.38 7.68 -13.06
CA ASN A 123 17.55 8.09 -12.28
C ASN A 123 17.26 8.03 -10.77
N CYS A 124 15.97 8.03 -10.38
CA CYS A 124 15.52 7.89 -9.02
C CYS A 124 14.31 6.95 -8.97
N LEU A 125 14.27 6.08 -7.98
CA LEU A 125 13.12 5.24 -7.64
C LEU A 125 12.55 5.64 -6.28
N TYR A 126 11.26 5.92 -6.26
CA TYR A 126 10.47 6.04 -5.04
C TYR A 126 9.75 4.72 -4.82
N ILE A 127 10.17 3.98 -3.79
CA ILE A 127 9.71 2.62 -3.51
C ILE A 127 9.20 2.50 -2.07
N TYR A 128 8.74 1.31 -1.72
CA TYR A 128 8.30 0.95 -0.38
C TYR A 128 9.20 -0.14 0.23
N PHE A 129 9.19 -0.32 1.54
CA PHE A 129 10.02 -1.32 2.24
C PHE A 129 9.77 -2.76 1.80
N SER A 130 8.65 -3.04 1.14
CA SER A 130 8.43 -4.34 0.49
C SER A 130 9.37 -4.63 -0.68
N GLY A 131 10.17 -3.66 -1.10
CA GLY A 131 11.13 -3.72 -2.21
C GLY A 131 10.68 -2.97 -3.46
N GLY A 132 11.63 -2.82 -4.38
CA GLY A 132 11.42 -2.23 -5.70
C GLY A 132 10.88 -3.25 -6.72
N PRO A 133 11.25 -3.11 -7.99
CA PRO A 133 10.82 -3.99 -9.09
C PRO A 133 10.95 -5.50 -8.80
N LEU A 134 12.01 -5.93 -8.11
CA LEU A 134 12.28 -7.35 -7.80
C LEU A 134 11.60 -7.86 -6.53
N ARG A 135 10.70 -7.09 -5.90
CA ARG A 135 10.05 -7.42 -4.62
C ARG A 135 9.31 -8.77 -4.59
N LEU A 136 8.91 -9.30 -5.73
CA LEU A 136 8.20 -10.57 -5.83
C LEU A 136 9.14 -11.78 -5.96
N THR A 137 10.43 -11.56 -6.11
CA THR A 137 11.44 -12.62 -6.25
C THR A 137 11.87 -13.20 -4.89
N THR A 138 12.72 -14.20 -4.90
CA THR A 138 13.15 -14.88 -3.66
C THR A 138 14.54 -14.46 -3.21
N LEU A 139 15.51 -14.46 -4.14
CA LEU A 139 16.91 -14.09 -3.89
C LEU A 139 17.19 -12.67 -4.34
N LEU A 140 16.74 -12.31 -5.55
CA LEU A 140 17.05 -11.04 -6.16
C LEU A 140 16.42 -9.84 -5.43
N VAL A 141 15.33 -10.04 -4.67
CA VAL A 141 14.79 -9.01 -3.77
C VAL A 141 15.82 -8.51 -2.75
N TYR A 142 16.73 -9.36 -2.30
CA TYR A 142 17.81 -8.99 -1.37
C TYR A 142 19.03 -8.42 -2.08
N LEU A 143 19.22 -8.72 -3.35
CA LEU A 143 20.31 -8.19 -4.17
C LEU A 143 19.92 -6.89 -4.88
N GLU A 144 18.63 -6.54 -4.91
CA GLU A 144 18.11 -5.40 -5.64
C GLU A 144 18.78 -4.07 -5.27
N PRO A 145 19.03 -3.73 -3.97
CA PRO A 145 19.71 -2.48 -3.64
C PRO A 145 21.12 -2.38 -4.23
N TYR A 146 21.85 -3.48 -4.27
CA TYR A 146 23.21 -3.54 -4.83
C TYR A 146 23.20 -3.36 -6.36
N LEU A 147 22.22 -3.99 -7.03
CA LEU A 147 22.03 -3.85 -8.48
C LEU A 147 21.60 -2.42 -8.85
N LEU A 148 20.74 -1.78 -8.06
CA LEU A 148 20.35 -0.38 -8.24
C LEU A 148 21.53 0.58 -8.01
N LYS A 149 22.34 0.30 -6.98
CA LYS A 149 23.56 1.06 -6.71
C LYS A 149 24.58 0.92 -7.86
N LEU A 150 24.76 -0.30 -8.39
CA LEU A 150 25.60 -0.54 -9.57
C LEU A 150 25.09 0.24 -10.80
N ALA A 151 23.77 0.31 -10.96
CA ALA A 151 23.11 1.11 -11.99
C ALA A 151 23.13 2.63 -11.72
N LYS A 152 23.68 3.10 -10.60
CA LYS A 152 23.67 4.51 -10.14
C LYS A 152 22.27 5.11 -10.04
N ILE A 153 21.30 4.32 -9.59
CA ILE A 153 19.92 4.79 -9.32
C ILE A 153 19.82 5.22 -7.86
N LYS A 154 19.29 6.41 -7.63
CA LYS A 154 18.93 6.86 -6.29
C LYS A 154 17.64 6.20 -5.82
N VAL A 155 17.58 5.87 -4.53
CA VAL A 155 16.43 5.21 -3.94
C VAL A 155 15.88 6.04 -2.79
N VAL A 156 14.62 6.44 -2.91
CA VAL A 156 13.81 7.00 -1.83
C VAL A 156 12.86 5.92 -1.36
N CYS A 157 12.90 5.57 -0.08
CA CYS A 157 12.07 4.52 0.50
C CYS A 157 11.08 5.08 1.51
N MET A 158 9.83 4.61 1.48
CA MET A 158 8.77 4.99 2.40
C MET A 158 7.96 3.77 2.85
N ALA A 159 7.37 3.83 4.05
CA ALA A 159 6.44 2.80 4.52
C ALA A 159 5.01 3.05 4.02
N PHE A 160 4.23 1.96 3.84
CA PHE A 160 2.79 2.05 3.60
C PHE A 160 1.94 1.25 4.61
N GLY A 161 2.57 0.55 5.55
CA GLY A 161 1.92 -0.20 6.62
C GLY A 161 2.35 -1.66 6.70
N SER A 162 1.70 -2.56 5.97
CA SER A 162 1.98 -4.00 6.06
C SER A 162 3.40 -4.40 5.61
N ASP A 163 4.12 -3.52 4.96
CA ASP A 163 5.52 -3.70 4.55
C ASP A 163 6.52 -3.49 5.69
N VAL A 164 6.11 -2.85 6.78
CA VAL A 164 6.96 -2.58 7.96
C VAL A 164 6.41 -3.21 9.24
N GLN A 165 5.15 -3.66 9.25
CA GLN A 165 4.48 -4.22 10.43
C GLN A 165 4.96 -5.63 10.75
N VAL A 166 6.13 -5.72 11.37
CA VAL A 166 6.63 -6.99 11.92
C VAL A 166 5.77 -7.39 13.10
N HIS A 167 5.02 -8.48 12.99
CA HIS A 167 4.01 -8.92 13.95
C HIS A 167 4.53 -9.00 15.41
N THR A 168 5.78 -9.42 15.61
CA THR A 168 6.40 -9.52 16.93
C THR A 168 6.72 -8.17 17.56
N ARG A 169 6.83 -7.10 16.78
CA ARG A 169 7.16 -5.74 17.21
C ARG A 169 5.93 -4.87 17.50
N ILE A 170 4.73 -5.32 17.10
CA ILE A 170 3.48 -4.58 17.34
C ILE A 170 3.18 -4.54 18.83
N LYS A 171 3.20 -3.35 19.41
CA LYS A 171 2.94 -3.11 20.85
C LYS A 171 1.45 -3.12 21.17
N ASN A 172 0.61 -2.56 20.28
CA ASN A 172 -0.83 -2.53 20.46
C ASN A 172 -1.43 -3.93 20.28
N LEU A 173 -1.84 -4.58 21.38
CA LEU A 173 -2.37 -5.95 21.36
C LEU A 173 -3.71 -6.07 20.63
N LYS A 174 -4.56 -5.05 20.66
CA LYS A 174 -5.83 -5.03 19.90
C LYS A 174 -5.56 -5.01 18.40
N PHE A 175 -4.63 -4.16 17.96
CA PHE A 175 -4.22 -4.10 16.57
C PHE A 175 -3.53 -5.41 16.13
N LYS A 176 -2.66 -5.96 16.96
CA LYS A 176 -1.98 -7.24 16.69
C LYS A 176 -2.96 -8.41 16.51
N ASP A 177 -4.01 -8.48 17.34
CA ASP A 177 -5.09 -9.48 17.23
C ASP A 177 -5.88 -9.26 15.93
N ALA A 178 -6.33 -8.04 15.66
CA ALA A 178 -7.06 -7.68 14.46
C ALA A 178 -6.28 -7.99 13.18
N LEU A 179 -4.98 -7.64 13.14
CA LEU A 179 -4.08 -7.94 12.04
C LEU A 179 -3.94 -9.45 11.81
N SER A 180 -3.88 -10.24 12.88
CA SER A 180 -3.80 -11.70 12.81
C SER A 180 -5.06 -12.34 12.26
N LYS A 181 -6.24 -11.73 12.49
CA LYS A 181 -7.53 -12.17 11.96
C LYS A 181 -7.68 -11.82 10.48
N ASP A 182 -7.33 -10.59 10.09
CA ASP A 182 -7.44 -10.14 8.70
C ASP A 182 -6.34 -10.72 7.79
N TYR A 183 -5.14 -10.96 8.35
CA TYR A 183 -3.98 -11.48 7.63
C TYR A 183 -3.36 -12.72 8.32
N PRO A 184 -4.07 -13.86 8.40
CA PRO A 184 -3.59 -15.05 9.11
C PRO A 184 -2.27 -15.63 8.57
N GLY A 185 -1.94 -15.33 7.32
CA GLY A 185 -0.69 -15.74 6.68
C GLY A 185 0.50 -14.81 6.94
N LEU A 186 0.30 -13.64 7.56
CA LEU A 186 1.35 -12.62 7.74
C LEU A 186 2.54 -13.17 8.55
N ARG A 187 2.30 -14.07 9.51
CA ARG A 187 3.34 -14.75 10.29
C ARG A 187 4.39 -15.49 9.46
N LEU A 188 4.04 -15.93 8.23
CA LEU A 188 4.97 -16.59 7.33
C LEU A 188 6.00 -15.62 6.75
N TYR A 189 5.67 -14.32 6.76
CA TYR A 189 6.48 -13.24 6.18
C TYR A 189 7.19 -12.39 7.22
N LYS A 190 7.01 -12.65 8.54
CA LYS A 190 7.53 -11.80 9.61
C LYS A 190 9.04 -11.56 9.50
N ASP A 191 9.82 -12.62 9.28
CA ASP A 191 11.28 -12.55 9.18
C ASP A 191 11.71 -11.89 7.87
N GLN A 192 10.96 -12.12 6.78
CA GLN A 192 11.19 -11.45 5.51
C GLN A 192 10.90 -9.95 5.60
N ILE A 193 9.79 -9.54 6.23
CA ILE A 193 9.46 -8.12 6.43
C ILE A 193 10.58 -7.44 7.22
N ASP A 194 10.99 -8.01 8.36
CA ASP A 194 12.05 -7.43 9.18
C ASP A 194 13.39 -7.32 8.42
N SER A 195 13.73 -8.37 7.67
CA SER A 195 14.96 -8.38 6.84
C SER A 195 14.92 -7.32 5.75
N LEU A 196 13.76 -7.11 5.11
CA LEU A 196 13.59 -6.08 4.07
C LEU A 196 13.62 -4.66 4.66
N VAL A 197 13.01 -4.45 5.83
CA VAL A 197 13.11 -3.15 6.53
C VAL A 197 14.56 -2.83 6.84
N LYS A 198 15.34 -3.78 7.38
CA LYS A 198 16.78 -3.60 7.63
C LYS A 198 17.56 -3.33 6.34
N LEU A 199 17.27 -4.12 5.29
CA LEU A 199 17.96 -4.02 4.01
C LEU A 199 17.78 -2.62 3.42
N TRP A 200 16.54 -2.16 3.29
CA TRP A 200 16.25 -0.87 2.69
C TRP A 200 16.64 0.30 3.58
N THR A 201 16.59 0.15 4.91
CA THR A 201 17.15 1.15 5.84
C THR A 201 18.64 1.37 5.59
N ASN A 202 19.40 0.32 5.31
CA ASN A 202 20.84 0.41 5.12
C ASN A 202 21.28 0.83 3.72
N HIS A 203 20.39 0.71 2.72
CA HIS A 203 20.79 0.87 1.32
C HIS A 203 20.01 1.94 0.55
N SER A 204 18.95 2.50 1.10
CA SER A 204 18.26 3.66 0.50
C SER A 204 19.09 4.92 0.62
N ASP A 205 19.00 5.81 -0.37
CA ASP A 205 19.64 7.13 -0.32
C ASP A 205 18.85 8.11 0.57
N TYR A 206 17.54 7.90 0.73
CA TYR A 206 16.69 8.70 1.59
C TYR A 206 15.48 7.90 2.09
N ILE A 207 15.16 8.05 3.36
CA ILE A 207 14.07 7.30 4.02
C ILE A 207 13.05 8.28 4.59
N LEU A 208 11.80 8.11 4.13
CA LEU A 208 10.65 8.85 4.62
C LEU A 208 9.85 7.97 5.58
N ALA A 209 9.65 8.43 6.81
CA ALA A 209 8.76 7.80 7.75
C ALA A 209 7.39 8.48 7.75
N GLY A 210 6.31 7.73 7.60
CA GLY A 210 4.98 8.22 7.95
C GLY A 210 4.81 8.24 9.47
N ALA A 211 4.06 9.19 10.00
CA ALA A 211 3.93 9.40 11.44
C ALA A 211 3.45 8.15 12.21
N ASP A 212 2.57 7.34 11.60
CA ASP A 212 2.03 6.10 12.15
C ASP A 212 2.94 4.87 11.98
N TRP A 213 3.98 4.98 11.13
CA TRP A 213 4.91 3.89 10.83
C TRP A 213 6.31 4.08 11.43
N VAL A 214 6.61 5.26 12.00
CA VAL A 214 7.93 5.62 12.52
C VAL A 214 8.47 4.60 13.53
N GLU A 215 7.63 4.05 14.40
CA GLU A 215 8.03 3.07 15.42
C GLU A 215 8.44 1.69 14.87
N TYR A 216 8.14 1.40 13.60
CA TYR A 216 8.49 0.14 12.94
C TYR A 216 9.80 0.21 12.17
N LEU A 217 10.33 1.42 11.92
CA LEU A 217 11.56 1.64 11.19
C LEU A 217 12.79 1.63 12.12
N TYR A 218 13.95 1.30 11.57
CA TYR A 218 15.21 1.34 12.29
C TYR A 218 15.89 2.70 12.21
N TYR A 219 15.64 3.42 11.12
CA TYR A 219 16.16 4.76 10.86
C TYR A 219 15.27 5.47 9.83
N TRP A 220 15.27 6.79 9.85
CA TRP A 220 14.64 7.65 8.84
C TRP A 220 15.41 8.98 8.76
N ASP A 221 15.38 9.58 7.56
CA ASP A 221 15.94 10.90 7.32
C ASP A 221 14.92 11.99 7.65
N GLU A 222 13.63 11.73 7.39
CA GLU A 222 12.56 12.68 7.62
C GLU A 222 11.23 12.00 8.00
N VAL A 223 10.47 12.63 8.89
CA VAL A 223 9.13 12.22 9.29
C VAL A 223 8.09 13.07 8.57
N LEU A 224 7.26 12.43 7.76
CA LEU A 224 6.10 13.06 7.13
C LEU A 224 4.88 12.90 8.04
N LEU A 225 4.44 13.97 8.69
CA LEU A 225 3.21 13.98 9.50
C LEU A 225 1.97 13.70 8.62
N GLY A 226 1.93 14.28 7.44
CA GLY A 226 0.89 14.07 6.43
C GLY A 226 1.40 13.25 5.24
N HIS A 227 1.70 11.97 5.46
CA HIS A 227 2.25 11.11 4.40
C HIS A 227 1.22 10.63 3.36
N PHE A 228 -0.07 10.75 3.65
CA PHE A 228 -1.13 10.56 2.67
C PHE A 228 -1.36 11.85 1.89
N ALA A 229 -1.43 11.74 0.58
CA ALA A 229 -1.68 12.87 -0.31
C ALA A 229 -2.99 12.66 -1.09
N ILE A 230 -3.80 13.70 -1.17
CA ILE A 230 -5.00 13.75 -2.01
C ILE A 230 -4.96 14.97 -2.93
N ASP A 231 -5.70 14.91 -4.01
CA ASP A 231 -5.88 16.02 -4.93
C ASP A 231 -7.13 16.82 -4.52
N LEU A 232 -6.95 18.04 -3.99
CA LEU A 232 -8.07 18.89 -3.57
C LEU A 232 -8.92 19.41 -4.73
N ASP A 233 -8.43 19.35 -5.97
CA ASP A 233 -9.24 19.63 -7.15
C ASP A 233 -10.24 18.50 -7.44
N GLU A 234 -9.89 17.28 -7.04
CA GLU A 234 -10.78 16.10 -7.12
C GLU A 234 -11.69 15.96 -5.89
N TRP A 235 -11.18 16.29 -4.70
CA TRP A 235 -11.87 16.21 -3.41
C TRP A 235 -12.31 17.60 -2.97
N LYS A 236 -13.42 18.09 -3.57
CA LYS A 236 -13.95 19.42 -3.27
C LYS A 236 -14.71 19.42 -1.96
N PHE A 237 -14.64 20.54 -1.26
CA PHE A 237 -15.46 20.78 -0.07
C PHE A 237 -16.95 20.84 -0.46
N ILE A 238 -17.74 19.99 0.18
CA ILE A 238 -19.20 19.90 -0.01
C ILE A 238 -19.91 20.40 1.26
N GLY A 239 -19.31 20.09 2.42
CA GLY A 239 -19.87 20.42 3.72
C GLY A 239 -20.96 19.45 4.18
N LEU A 240 -21.70 19.89 5.20
CA LEU A 240 -22.84 19.19 5.76
C LEU A 240 -24.13 19.88 5.35
N GLU A 241 -25.14 19.09 5.02
CA GLU A 241 -26.50 19.59 4.89
C GLU A 241 -27.07 19.89 6.28
N GLN A 242 -27.79 21.02 6.38
CA GLN A 242 -28.56 21.27 7.61
C GLN A 242 -29.73 20.31 7.64
N LYS A 243 -29.83 19.57 8.73
CA LYS A 243 -30.89 18.58 8.94
C LYS A 243 -31.72 18.91 10.16
N ASP A 244 -33.02 18.67 10.07
CA ASP A 244 -33.92 18.72 11.20
C ASP A 244 -33.68 17.54 12.15
N LYS A 245 -34.04 17.71 13.42
CA LYS A 245 -33.81 16.68 14.47
C LYS A 245 -34.45 15.32 14.15
N GLN A 246 -35.44 15.28 13.28
CA GLN A 246 -36.15 14.05 12.90
C GLN A 246 -35.56 13.38 11.66
N GLU A 247 -34.64 14.04 10.94
CA GLU A 247 -34.02 13.47 9.77
C GLU A 247 -32.97 12.43 10.10
N THR A 248 -32.81 11.45 9.21
CA THR A 248 -31.86 10.36 9.41
C THR A 248 -30.43 10.86 9.24
N ILE A 249 -29.60 10.64 10.27
CA ILE A 249 -28.16 10.86 10.19
C ILE A 249 -27.52 9.67 9.47
N ARG A 250 -26.85 9.93 8.36
CA ARG A 250 -26.16 8.91 7.54
C ARG A 250 -24.71 8.75 7.98
N VAL A 251 -24.40 7.60 8.55
CA VAL A 251 -23.06 7.21 8.93
C VAL A 251 -22.48 6.28 7.87
N LEU A 252 -21.30 6.60 7.35
CA LEU A 252 -20.61 5.79 6.35
C LEU A 252 -19.36 5.14 6.93
N HIS A 253 -19.17 3.85 6.63
CA HIS A 253 -17.96 3.08 6.93
C HIS A 253 -17.52 2.28 5.71
N ALA A 254 -16.26 2.41 5.29
CA ALA A 254 -15.73 1.73 4.10
C ALA A 254 -14.51 0.83 4.45
N PRO A 255 -14.75 -0.36 5.05
CA PRO A 255 -13.68 -1.22 5.51
C PRO A 255 -13.13 -2.10 4.38
N ASN A 256 -11.83 -2.02 4.11
CA ASN A 256 -11.11 -3.04 3.36
C ASN A 256 -10.70 -4.23 4.26
N HIS A 257 -10.64 -4.04 5.58
CA HIS A 257 -10.28 -5.04 6.60
C HIS A 257 -11.12 -4.82 7.86
N LYS A 258 -12.12 -5.67 8.08
CA LYS A 258 -13.15 -5.46 9.11
C LYS A 258 -12.61 -5.43 10.54
N ASN A 259 -11.65 -6.32 10.86
CA ASN A 259 -11.11 -6.37 12.22
C ASN A 259 -10.18 -5.18 12.49
N ILE A 260 -9.29 -4.85 11.54
CA ILE A 260 -8.35 -3.72 11.64
C ILE A 260 -9.12 -2.39 11.71
N LYS A 261 -10.18 -2.25 10.90
CA LYS A 261 -11.03 -1.06 10.89
C LYS A 261 -12.00 -0.98 12.08
N GLY A 262 -12.25 -2.10 12.77
CA GLY A 262 -13.14 -2.14 13.94
C GLY A 262 -14.63 -2.16 13.59
N THR A 263 -15.01 -2.69 12.44
CA THR A 263 -16.39 -2.73 11.93
C THR A 263 -17.40 -3.26 12.94
N TYR A 264 -17.03 -4.29 13.70
CA TYR A 264 -17.88 -4.84 14.75
C TYR A 264 -18.29 -3.79 15.81
N TYR A 265 -17.33 -2.98 16.26
CA TYR A 265 -17.58 -1.96 17.28
C TYR A 265 -18.44 -0.82 16.72
N ILE A 266 -18.27 -0.46 15.45
CA ILE A 266 -19.07 0.55 14.76
C ILE A 266 -20.52 0.07 14.67
N GLN A 267 -20.75 -1.17 14.20
CA GLN A 267 -22.09 -1.76 14.11
C GLN A 267 -22.79 -1.82 15.47
N LYS A 268 -22.04 -2.22 16.51
CA LYS A 268 -22.59 -2.26 17.88
C LYS A 268 -23.00 -0.86 18.35
N ALA A 269 -22.12 0.14 18.22
CA ALA A 269 -22.42 1.51 18.64
C ALA A 269 -23.63 2.11 17.90
N ILE A 270 -23.77 1.83 16.61
CA ILE A 270 -24.94 2.28 15.82
C ILE A 270 -26.23 1.59 16.29
N ASN A 271 -26.17 0.30 16.66
CA ASN A 271 -27.34 -0.39 17.20
C ASN A 271 -27.72 0.16 18.58
N ASP A 272 -26.74 0.37 19.48
CA ASP A 272 -26.95 0.98 20.78
C ASP A 272 -27.64 2.37 20.63
N LEU A 273 -27.18 3.21 19.70
CA LEU A 273 -27.81 4.52 19.42
C LEU A 273 -29.24 4.40 18.89
N LYS A 274 -29.54 3.40 18.06
CA LYS A 274 -30.91 3.14 17.59
C LYS A 274 -31.84 2.73 18.75
N ASP A 275 -31.34 1.88 19.65
CA ASP A 275 -32.07 1.43 20.83
C ASP A 275 -32.33 2.61 21.79
N GLU A 276 -31.45 3.62 21.81
CA GLU A 276 -31.63 4.89 22.53
C GLU A 276 -32.60 5.88 21.82
N GLY A 277 -33.10 5.53 20.63
CA GLY A 277 -34.07 6.32 19.89
C GLY A 277 -33.48 7.32 18.90
N TYR A 278 -32.16 7.29 18.61
CA TYR A 278 -31.55 8.14 17.59
C TYR A 278 -31.89 7.62 16.18
N ASN A 279 -32.26 8.53 15.29
CA ASN A 279 -32.52 8.20 13.87
C ASN A 279 -31.21 8.18 13.08
N VAL A 280 -30.48 7.06 13.16
CA VAL A 280 -29.18 6.86 12.50
C VAL A 280 -29.22 5.70 11.53
N HIS A 281 -28.57 5.84 10.38
CA HIS A 281 -28.40 4.79 9.39
C HIS A 281 -26.91 4.55 9.10
N LEU A 282 -26.46 3.30 9.19
CA LEU A 282 -25.09 2.90 8.86
C LEU A 282 -25.05 2.28 7.47
N GLU A 283 -24.30 2.91 6.58
CA GLU A 283 -23.93 2.38 5.27
C GLU A 283 -22.51 1.78 5.35
N ILE A 284 -22.35 0.53 4.90
CA ILE A 284 -21.05 -0.15 4.87
C ILE A 284 -20.67 -0.43 3.42
N CYS A 285 -19.63 0.25 2.94
CA CYS A 285 -19.12 0.10 1.58
C CYS A 285 -17.99 -0.93 1.53
N GLU A 286 -18.23 -2.10 0.92
CA GLU A 286 -17.24 -3.16 0.77
C GLU A 286 -17.01 -3.45 -0.72
N ASN A 287 -15.75 -3.71 -1.09
CA ASN A 287 -15.36 -4.11 -2.46
C ASN A 287 -15.76 -3.10 -3.55
N MET A 288 -15.89 -1.83 -3.19
CA MET A 288 -16.22 -0.73 -4.12
C MET A 288 -14.95 -0.11 -4.70
N LYS A 289 -15.05 0.46 -5.90
CA LYS A 289 -14.01 1.32 -6.46
C LYS A 289 -14.01 2.67 -5.73
N ASN A 290 -12.86 3.36 -5.71
CA ASN A 290 -12.73 4.67 -5.04
C ASN A 290 -13.78 5.69 -5.52
N GLU A 291 -14.05 5.74 -6.82
CA GLU A 291 -15.08 6.62 -7.39
C GLU A 291 -16.50 6.37 -6.84
N GLN A 292 -16.83 5.12 -6.51
CA GLN A 292 -18.12 4.77 -5.91
C GLN A 292 -18.15 5.19 -4.43
N VAL A 293 -17.04 4.94 -3.70
CA VAL A 293 -16.90 5.37 -2.31
C VAL A 293 -17.01 6.89 -2.20
N LYS A 294 -16.43 7.65 -3.15
CA LYS A 294 -16.56 9.11 -3.21
C LYS A 294 -18.01 9.57 -3.24
N LYS A 295 -18.84 8.94 -4.08
CA LYS A 295 -20.30 9.26 -4.15
C LYS A 295 -21.03 8.96 -2.84
N GLU A 296 -20.61 7.95 -2.10
CA GLU A 296 -21.22 7.67 -0.78
C GLU A 296 -20.72 8.66 0.29
N ILE A 297 -19.47 9.13 0.23
CA ILE A 297 -18.96 10.23 1.07
C ILE A 297 -19.82 11.49 0.86
N GLU A 298 -20.16 11.84 -0.38
CA GLU A 298 -20.97 13.01 -0.70
C GLU A 298 -22.32 13.00 0.04
N LYS A 299 -22.94 11.83 0.18
CA LYS A 299 -24.27 11.65 0.81
C LYS A 299 -24.19 11.49 2.35
N ALA A 300 -23.03 11.20 2.89
CA ALA A 300 -22.86 10.92 4.31
C ALA A 300 -22.79 12.20 5.15
N ASP A 301 -23.20 12.14 6.40
CA ASP A 301 -23.02 13.17 7.42
C ASP A 301 -21.78 12.89 8.26
N ILE A 302 -21.63 11.65 8.66
CA ILE A 302 -20.53 11.18 9.52
C ILE A 302 -19.78 10.04 8.83
N ILE A 303 -18.49 10.14 8.82
CA ILE A 303 -17.59 9.10 8.30
C ILE A 303 -16.87 8.47 9.49
N ILE A 304 -16.94 7.13 9.62
CA ILE A 304 -16.14 6.41 10.61
C ILE A 304 -15.09 5.59 9.88
N ASP A 305 -13.81 5.94 10.05
CA ASP A 305 -12.71 5.23 9.39
C ASP A 305 -12.24 4.04 10.22
N GLN A 306 -11.19 4.17 11.00
CA GLN A 306 -10.57 3.03 11.69
C GLN A 306 -10.45 3.28 13.20
N LEU A 307 -10.89 2.28 13.99
CA LEU A 307 -10.93 2.37 15.43
C LEU A 307 -9.81 1.57 16.14
N ILE A 308 -9.12 0.66 15.42
CA ILE A 308 -8.18 -0.27 16.06
C ILE A 308 -6.72 0.07 15.75
N VAL A 309 -6.39 0.53 14.53
CA VAL A 309 -5.00 0.85 14.14
C VAL A 309 -4.43 2.00 14.97
N GLY A 310 -5.23 3.00 15.31
CA GLY A 310 -4.80 4.14 16.10
C GLY A 310 -4.14 5.25 15.29
N PHE A 311 -4.52 5.40 14.02
CA PHE A 311 -4.18 6.52 13.15
C PHE A 311 -5.23 6.67 12.04
N TYR A 312 -5.32 7.83 11.42
CA TYR A 312 -6.20 8.04 10.26
C TYR A 312 -5.65 7.39 8.99
N ALA A 313 -6.52 7.14 7.99
CA ALA A 313 -6.14 6.65 6.67
C ALA A 313 -6.61 7.60 5.56
N MET A 314 -6.37 7.23 4.30
CA MET A 314 -6.83 8.00 3.12
C MET A 314 -8.31 8.35 3.21
N PHE A 315 -9.15 7.41 3.62
CA PHE A 315 -10.59 7.59 3.74
C PHE A 315 -10.97 8.73 4.70
N SER A 316 -10.23 8.89 5.83
CA SER A 316 -10.41 10.04 6.72
C SER A 316 -10.08 11.36 6.05
N ILE A 317 -8.98 11.42 5.28
CA ILE A 317 -8.53 12.64 4.63
C ILE A 317 -9.49 13.04 3.51
N GLU A 318 -9.95 12.07 2.73
CA GLU A 318 -10.97 12.24 1.69
C GLU A 318 -12.27 12.81 2.27
N ALA A 319 -12.70 12.27 3.42
CA ALA A 319 -13.88 12.73 4.15
C ALA A 319 -13.71 14.17 4.69
N MET A 320 -12.58 14.45 5.34
CA MET A 320 -12.29 15.80 5.88
C MET A 320 -12.17 16.83 4.77
N ALA A 321 -11.53 16.51 3.63
CA ALA A 321 -11.47 17.40 2.47
C ALA A 321 -12.87 17.71 1.90
N SER A 322 -13.77 16.73 1.96
CA SER A 322 -15.17 16.89 1.55
C SER A 322 -16.03 17.64 2.59
N GLY A 323 -15.47 18.01 3.75
CA GLY A 323 -16.17 18.76 4.81
C GLY A 323 -17.09 17.89 5.66
N LYS A 324 -16.84 16.57 5.74
CA LYS A 324 -17.66 15.64 6.53
C LYS A 324 -17.10 15.47 7.95
N ILE A 325 -17.99 15.21 8.93
CA ILE A 325 -17.56 14.82 10.28
C ILE A 325 -16.85 13.49 10.19
N THR A 326 -15.60 13.45 10.68
CA THR A 326 -14.76 12.25 10.58
C THR A 326 -14.39 11.73 11.96
N VAL A 327 -14.65 10.45 12.19
CA VAL A 327 -14.33 9.76 13.44
C VAL A 327 -13.27 8.69 13.16
N CYS A 328 -12.15 8.77 13.87
CA CYS A 328 -11.13 7.72 13.88
C CYS A 328 -10.42 7.69 15.24
N ASN A 329 -9.80 6.55 15.55
CA ASN A 329 -8.99 6.43 16.76
C ASN A 329 -7.56 6.92 16.43
N ILE A 330 -7.09 7.89 17.20
CA ILE A 330 -5.69 8.35 17.15
C ILE A 330 -5.05 7.96 18.47
N ARG A 331 -4.00 7.15 18.40
CA ARG A 331 -3.22 6.78 19.60
C ARG A 331 -2.27 7.91 19.98
N GLU A 332 -2.02 8.02 21.26
CA GLU A 332 -0.99 8.88 21.83
C GLU A 332 0.41 8.43 21.43
#